data_4630073c94f60a04066eb46da144120f
#
_entry.id   4630073c94f60a04066eb46da144120f
#
_cell.length_a   1.000
_cell.length_b   1.000
_cell.length_c   1.000
_cell.angle_alpha   90.00
_cell.angle_beta   90.00
_cell.angle_gamma   90.00
#
_symmetry.space_group_name_H-M   'P 1'
#
loop_
_entity.id
_entity.type
_entity.pdbx_description
1 polymer ?
#
loop_
_entity_poly.entity_id
_entity_poly.type
_entity_poly.pdbx_seq_one_letter_code
_entity_poly.pdbx_strand_id
1 'polypeptide(L)'
;MGLIAPPTSTESVFTPGFVGRIPVRNLWLLMLYASDLFRTGGTAHVAVEESPDELPDLVAEILAHAVEARLHRQLSLGYRSREEWLTRVRGRIDVLTTARHQLLDRGLVACRFAELTIDTPRNRFVRAALESVARLVKKPAVAHRSRSLAASMWSRGVAGQPPTRAQMSVDRFGRHDADDQFMVAAAKLAFDLALPTESAGGNVLAMPGREDAWVRRLFERAVGGLYAVALSPLGWHVRCGA
;
A
#
# COMPACT_ATOMS: atom_id res chain seq x y z
N MET A 1 -3.27 12.37 56.49
CA MET A 1 -3.29 13.13 55.24
C MET A 1 -2.41 12.35 54.27
N GLY A 2 -3.04 11.39 53.59
CA GLY A 2 -2.39 10.44 52.69
C GLY A 2 -2.42 10.99 51.27
N LEU A 3 -1.26 11.18 50.68
CA LEU A 3 -1.09 11.49 49.24
C LEU A 3 -1.39 10.22 48.44
N ILE A 4 -2.48 10.26 47.69
CA ILE A 4 -2.81 9.26 46.66
C ILE A 4 -1.96 9.60 45.43
N ALA A 5 -1.02 8.70 45.09
CA ALA A 5 -0.27 8.77 43.84
C ALA A 5 -1.24 8.55 42.65
N PRO A 6 -1.07 9.28 41.52
CA PRO A 6 -1.89 9.05 40.35
C PRO A 6 -1.59 7.68 39.73
N PRO A 7 -2.59 7.03 39.10
CA PRO A 7 -2.39 5.75 38.47
C PRO A 7 -1.40 5.90 37.30
N THR A 8 -0.35 5.12 37.31
CA THR A 8 0.58 4.89 36.22
C THR A 8 -0.19 4.52 34.96
N SER A 9 -0.02 5.28 33.92
CA SER A 9 -0.53 5.01 32.56
C SER A 9 -0.09 3.60 32.15
N THR A 10 -1.02 2.69 32.07
CA THR A 10 -0.80 1.36 31.51
C THR A 10 -0.54 1.56 30.02
N GLU A 11 0.70 1.58 29.61
CA GLU A 11 1.09 1.37 28.21
C GLU A 11 0.45 0.06 27.80
N SER A 12 -0.52 0.13 26.88
CA SER A 12 -1.07 -1.05 26.21
C SER A 12 0.02 -1.65 25.35
N VAL A 13 0.78 -2.59 25.92
CA VAL A 13 1.73 -3.42 25.16
C VAL A 13 0.89 -4.23 24.18
N PHE A 14 0.92 -3.81 22.93
CA PHE A 14 0.32 -4.55 21.85
C PHE A 14 1.07 -5.87 21.70
N THR A 15 0.53 -6.96 22.24
CA THR A 15 1.07 -8.29 22.06
C THR A 15 0.55 -8.80 20.71
N PRO A 16 1.40 -9.07 19.74
CA PRO A 16 0.95 -9.63 18.46
C PRO A 16 0.24 -10.95 18.73
N GLY A 17 -0.98 -11.09 18.19
CA GLY A 17 -1.82 -12.27 18.35
C GLY A 17 -1.29 -13.49 17.57
N PHE A 18 -2.14 -14.51 17.50
CA PHE A 18 -1.90 -15.71 16.71
C PHE A 18 -2.91 -15.77 15.56
N VAL A 19 -2.48 -16.28 14.41
CA VAL A 19 -3.36 -16.76 13.35
C VAL A 19 -3.29 -18.28 13.36
N GLY A 20 -4.36 -18.92 13.82
CA GLY A 20 -4.33 -20.35 14.11
C GLY A 20 -3.27 -20.67 15.18
N ARG A 21 -2.23 -21.44 14.81
CA ARG A 21 -1.11 -21.79 15.70
C ARG A 21 0.16 -20.96 15.45
N ILE A 22 0.13 -20.04 14.52
CA ILE A 22 1.31 -19.29 14.05
C ILE A 22 1.29 -17.91 14.68
N PRO A 23 2.35 -17.48 15.39
CA PRO A 23 2.49 -16.12 15.87
C PRO A 23 2.48 -15.12 14.72
N VAL A 24 1.76 -14.01 14.85
CA VAL A 24 1.65 -12.97 13.82
C VAL A 24 3.02 -12.45 13.39
N ARG A 25 3.97 -12.32 14.32
CA ARG A 25 5.36 -11.93 14.02
C ARG A 25 6.05 -12.83 13.00
N ASN A 26 5.79 -14.15 13.06
CA ASN A 26 6.37 -15.09 12.10
C ASN A 26 5.74 -14.95 10.72
N LEU A 27 4.44 -14.63 10.67
CA LEU A 27 3.77 -14.30 9.40
C LEU A 27 4.33 -13.02 8.79
N TRP A 28 4.63 -12.02 9.60
CA TRP A 28 5.26 -10.78 9.14
C TRP A 28 6.62 -11.03 8.48
N LEU A 29 7.47 -11.88 9.08
CA LEU A 29 8.74 -12.28 8.46
C LEU A 29 8.54 -12.99 7.12
N LEU A 30 7.59 -13.92 7.05
CA LEU A 30 7.26 -14.58 5.78
C LEU A 30 6.75 -13.58 4.74
N MET A 31 5.94 -12.60 5.13
CA MET A 31 5.47 -11.56 4.23
C MET A 31 6.62 -10.68 3.71
N LEU A 32 7.58 -10.33 4.58
CA LEU A 32 8.77 -9.60 4.19
C LEU A 32 9.55 -10.38 3.11
N TYR A 33 9.90 -11.64 3.38
CA TYR A 33 10.63 -12.48 2.44
C TYR A 33 9.88 -12.75 1.13
N ALA A 34 8.55 -12.82 1.18
CA ALA A 34 7.70 -12.97 0.00
C ALA A 34 7.52 -11.68 -0.80
N SER A 35 7.96 -10.52 -0.28
CA SER A 35 7.70 -9.21 -0.86
C SER A 35 8.71 -8.83 -1.95
N ASP A 36 8.25 -7.98 -2.88
CA ASP A 36 9.12 -7.37 -3.87
C ASP A 36 10.09 -6.37 -3.22
N LEU A 37 9.72 -5.80 -2.07
CA LEU A 37 10.57 -4.91 -1.29
C LEU A 37 11.84 -5.61 -0.81
N PHE A 38 11.73 -6.85 -0.33
CA PHE A 38 12.88 -7.66 0.09
C PHE A 38 13.87 -7.88 -1.06
N ARG A 39 13.34 -8.14 -2.26
CA ARG A 39 14.18 -8.37 -3.46
C ARG A 39 14.88 -7.12 -3.98
N THR A 40 14.31 -5.93 -3.74
CA THR A 40 14.85 -4.66 -4.24
C THR A 40 15.62 -3.85 -3.20
N GLY A 41 15.43 -4.14 -1.91
CA GLY A 41 15.85 -3.27 -0.79
C GLY A 41 17.24 -3.53 -0.21
N GLY A 42 18.01 -4.52 -0.67
CA GLY A 42 19.39 -4.75 -0.17
C GLY A 42 19.49 -5.07 1.34
N THR A 43 20.51 -4.56 2.00
CA THR A 43 21.05 -4.97 3.31
C THR A 43 20.22 -4.71 4.59
N ALA A 44 19.00 -4.19 4.52
CA ALA A 44 18.17 -3.92 5.71
C ALA A 44 17.65 -5.20 6.44
N HIS A 45 18.10 -6.38 6.01
CA HIS A 45 17.50 -7.66 6.38
C HIS A 45 17.95 -8.20 7.75
N VAL A 46 19.20 -7.95 8.13
CA VAL A 46 19.81 -8.57 9.33
C VAL A 46 19.15 -8.05 10.62
N ALA A 47 18.80 -6.77 10.68
CA ALA A 47 18.19 -6.17 11.86
C ALA A 47 16.73 -6.65 12.12
N VAL A 48 16.04 -7.12 11.08
CA VAL A 48 14.63 -7.55 11.18
C VAL A 48 14.51 -8.95 11.79
N GLU A 49 15.49 -9.82 11.57
CA GLU A 49 15.49 -11.18 12.12
C GLU A 49 15.64 -11.18 13.63
N GLU A 50 16.36 -10.20 14.19
CA GLU A 50 16.58 -10.05 15.62
C GLU A 50 15.36 -9.46 16.33
N SER A 51 14.56 -8.59 15.65
CA SER A 51 13.39 -7.91 16.22
C SER A 51 12.18 -7.92 15.29
N PRO A 52 11.54 -9.09 15.07
CA PRO A 52 10.39 -9.20 14.15
C PRO A 52 9.20 -8.31 14.53
N ASP A 53 9.08 -7.98 15.81
CA ASP A 53 8.00 -7.13 16.34
C ASP A 53 8.14 -5.65 15.92
N GLU A 54 9.31 -5.24 15.44
CA GLU A 54 9.58 -3.89 14.93
C GLU A 54 9.39 -3.78 13.40
N LEU A 55 9.06 -4.88 12.74
CA LEU A 55 8.87 -4.89 11.29
C LEU A 55 7.84 -3.88 10.80
N PRO A 56 6.67 -3.67 11.44
CA PRO A 56 5.74 -2.63 11.02
C PRO A 56 6.34 -1.22 11.08
N ASP A 57 7.13 -0.91 12.12
CA ASP A 57 7.81 0.38 12.26
C ASP A 57 8.83 0.58 11.14
N LEU A 58 9.64 -0.43 10.83
CA LEU A 58 10.62 -0.39 9.75
C LEU A 58 9.95 -0.18 8.39
N VAL A 59 8.89 -0.94 8.08
CA VAL A 59 8.16 -0.81 6.81
C VAL A 59 7.50 0.55 6.69
N ALA A 60 6.96 1.08 7.78
CA ALA A 60 6.39 2.42 7.82
C ALA A 60 7.46 3.51 7.57
N GLU A 61 8.65 3.37 8.15
CA GLU A 61 9.77 4.30 7.92
C GLU A 61 10.24 4.27 6.45
N ILE A 62 10.37 3.07 5.86
CA ILE A 62 10.74 2.90 4.45
C ILE A 62 9.67 3.53 3.54
N LEU A 63 8.39 3.25 3.80
CA LEU A 63 7.28 3.81 3.02
C LEU A 63 7.24 5.34 3.16
N ALA A 64 7.37 5.87 4.38
CA ALA A 64 7.37 7.30 4.63
C ALA A 64 8.52 7.99 3.88
N HIS A 65 9.74 7.43 3.94
CA HIS A 65 10.89 7.97 3.23
C HIS A 65 10.70 7.98 1.71
N ALA A 66 10.18 6.87 1.14
CA ALA A 66 9.89 6.78 -0.28
C ALA A 66 8.86 7.81 -0.73
N VAL A 67 7.79 8.00 0.07
CA VAL A 67 6.74 8.99 -0.21
C VAL A 67 7.27 10.42 -0.11
N GLU A 68 8.07 10.74 0.91
CA GLU A 68 8.70 12.07 1.04
C GLU A 68 9.57 12.39 -0.16
N ALA A 69 10.43 11.47 -0.57
CA ALA A 69 11.27 11.65 -1.75
C ALA A 69 10.43 11.94 -3.01
N ARG A 70 9.29 11.26 -3.17
CA ARG A 70 8.37 11.52 -4.29
C ARG A 70 7.60 12.84 -4.14
N LEU A 71 7.18 13.22 -2.95
CA LEU A 71 6.53 14.51 -2.69
C LEU A 71 7.44 15.70 -2.98
N HIS A 72 8.76 15.56 -2.75
CA HIS A 72 9.76 16.56 -3.11
C HIS A 72 9.99 16.66 -4.62
N ARG A 73 9.92 15.55 -5.37
CA ARG A 73 10.14 15.52 -6.82
C ARG A 73 8.86 15.69 -7.63
N GLN A 74 7.73 15.44 -7.07
CA GLN A 74 6.40 15.37 -7.67
C GLN A 74 5.90 13.91 -7.80
N LEU A 75 4.68 13.65 -7.34
CA LEU A 75 4.03 12.36 -7.53
C LEU A 75 3.75 12.10 -9.01
N SER A 76 3.71 10.83 -9.38
CA SER A 76 3.40 10.44 -10.76
C SER A 76 2.00 10.88 -11.16
N LEU A 77 1.90 11.39 -12.37
CA LEU A 77 0.65 11.76 -13.02
C LEU A 77 0.13 10.59 -13.86
N GLY A 78 -1.18 10.50 -13.97
CA GLY A 78 -1.85 9.58 -14.86
C GLY A 78 -2.96 10.28 -15.63
N TYR A 79 -3.57 9.56 -16.55
CA TYR A 79 -4.70 10.06 -17.31
C TYR A 79 -6.01 9.50 -16.75
N ARG A 80 -6.99 10.38 -16.54
CA ARG A 80 -8.35 10.01 -16.19
C ARG A 80 -9.29 10.45 -17.30
N SER A 81 -10.13 9.54 -17.79
CA SER A 81 -11.20 9.90 -18.71
C SER A 81 -12.24 10.75 -17.96
N ARG A 82 -12.59 11.89 -18.53
CA ARG A 82 -13.61 12.79 -18.04
C ARG A 82 -14.67 13.01 -19.09
N GLU A 83 -15.91 13.04 -18.66
CA GLU A 83 -17.06 13.37 -19.49
C GLU A 83 -17.67 14.66 -18.94
N GLU A 84 -17.82 15.66 -19.80
CA GLU A 84 -18.30 16.99 -19.39
C GLU A 84 -19.04 17.66 -20.55
N TRP A 85 -20.04 18.47 -20.20
CA TRP A 85 -20.76 19.32 -21.15
C TRP A 85 -20.07 20.65 -21.24
N LEU A 86 -19.54 20.97 -22.42
CA LEU A 86 -18.70 22.15 -22.63
C LEU A 86 -19.25 23.03 -23.76
N THR A 87 -18.99 24.32 -23.67
CA THR A 87 -19.28 25.29 -24.76
C THR A 87 -18.27 25.22 -25.90
N ARG A 88 -17.12 24.55 -25.66
CA ARG A 88 -16.07 24.31 -26.67
C ARG A 88 -15.72 22.84 -26.72
N VAL A 89 -15.49 22.31 -27.91
CA VAL A 89 -15.10 20.94 -28.11
C VAL A 89 -13.72 20.68 -27.46
N ARG A 90 -13.66 19.64 -26.61
CA ARG A 90 -12.42 19.12 -26.03
C ARG A 90 -12.39 17.60 -26.13
N GLY A 91 -11.38 17.07 -26.81
CA GLY A 91 -11.28 15.64 -27.04
C GLY A 91 -12.31 15.11 -28.02
N ARG A 92 -12.99 14.02 -27.69
CA ARG A 92 -14.00 13.38 -28.51
C ARG A 92 -15.40 13.84 -28.14
N ILE A 93 -16.21 14.19 -29.13
CA ILE A 93 -17.64 14.51 -28.92
C ILE A 93 -18.41 13.19 -28.73
N ASP A 94 -19.22 13.13 -27.70
CA ASP A 94 -20.28 12.13 -27.56
C ASP A 94 -21.55 12.63 -28.22
N VAL A 95 -21.69 12.24 -29.50
CA VAL A 95 -22.81 12.68 -30.34
C VAL A 95 -24.16 12.19 -29.80
N LEU A 96 -24.20 10.94 -29.27
CA LEU A 96 -25.44 10.38 -28.74
C LEU A 96 -25.92 11.11 -27.49
N THR A 97 -25.02 11.39 -26.57
CA THR A 97 -25.35 12.16 -25.37
C THR A 97 -25.71 13.60 -25.71
N THR A 98 -24.99 14.22 -26.65
CA THR A 98 -25.28 15.57 -27.14
C THR A 98 -26.69 15.68 -27.74
N ALA A 99 -27.07 14.72 -28.60
CA ALA A 99 -28.41 14.70 -29.24
C ALA A 99 -29.51 14.37 -28.23
N ARG A 100 -29.30 13.34 -27.38
CA ARG A 100 -30.29 12.92 -26.37
C ARG A 100 -30.69 14.05 -25.42
N HIS A 101 -29.75 14.88 -25.02
CA HIS A 101 -29.97 15.99 -24.09
C HIS A 101 -30.19 17.34 -24.78
N GLN A 102 -30.32 17.37 -26.11
CA GLN A 102 -30.52 18.59 -26.91
C GLN A 102 -29.51 19.71 -26.53
N LEU A 103 -28.24 19.28 -26.33
CA LEU A 103 -27.23 20.20 -25.78
C LEU A 103 -26.87 21.31 -26.75
N LEU A 104 -27.00 21.08 -28.08
CA LEU A 104 -26.69 22.08 -29.10
C LEU A 104 -27.62 23.31 -29.00
N ASP A 105 -28.89 23.10 -28.65
CA ASP A 105 -29.85 24.21 -28.46
C ASP A 105 -29.44 25.11 -27.28
N ARG A 106 -28.60 24.59 -26.39
CA ARG A 106 -28.04 25.28 -25.22
C ARG A 106 -26.61 25.77 -25.46
N GLY A 107 -26.08 25.63 -26.67
CA GLY A 107 -24.69 25.97 -26.99
C GLY A 107 -23.66 25.07 -26.32
N LEU A 108 -24.05 23.84 -25.97
CA LEU A 108 -23.20 22.84 -25.29
C LEU A 108 -22.97 21.61 -26.15
N VAL A 109 -21.87 20.92 -25.92
CA VAL A 109 -21.57 19.61 -26.49
C VAL A 109 -21.06 18.69 -25.38
N ALA A 110 -21.48 17.45 -25.38
CA ALA A 110 -20.92 16.43 -24.49
C ALA A 110 -19.57 15.99 -25.05
N CYS A 111 -18.54 16.15 -24.24
CA CYS A 111 -17.16 15.84 -24.59
C CYS A 111 -16.59 14.76 -23.66
N ARG A 112 -15.83 13.83 -24.25
CA ARG A 112 -15.00 12.88 -23.51
C ARG A 112 -13.53 13.18 -23.80
N PHE A 113 -12.75 13.43 -22.76
CA PHE A 113 -11.33 13.74 -22.90
C PHE A 113 -10.51 13.15 -21.75
N ALA A 114 -9.22 12.98 -22.00
CA ALA A 114 -8.26 12.58 -20.98
C ALA A 114 -7.72 13.83 -20.25
N GLU A 115 -7.76 13.82 -18.93
CA GLU A 115 -7.21 14.84 -18.05
C GLU A 115 -6.06 14.26 -17.23
N LEU A 116 -4.97 15.01 -17.14
CA LEU A 116 -3.86 14.65 -16.25
C LEU A 116 -4.32 14.80 -14.81
N THR A 117 -4.05 13.79 -14.00
CA THR A 117 -4.42 13.78 -12.59
C THR A 117 -3.32 13.15 -11.75
N ILE A 118 -3.13 13.70 -10.55
CA ILE A 118 -2.33 13.10 -9.50
C ILE A 118 -3.10 12.02 -8.75
N ASP A 119 -4.45 12.02 -8.85
CA ASP A 119 -5.35 11.08 -8.20
C ASP A 119 -5.40 9.73 -8.94
N THR A 120 -4.23 9.11 -9.09
CA THR A 120 -4.05 7.81 -9.75
C THR A 120 -4.36 6.66 -8.81
N PRO A 121 -4.71 5.46 -9.30
CA PRO A 121 -4.84 4.27 -8.46
C PRO A 121 -3.59 4.01 -7.61
N ARG A 122 -2.40 4.17 -8.19
CA ARG A 122 -1.11 4.02 -7.52
C ARG A 122 -0.97 4.95 -6.32
N ASN A 123 -1.19 6.24 -6.51
CA ASN A 123 -1.05 7.23 -5.44
C ASN A 123 -2.11 7.04 -4.34
N ARG A 124 -3.35 6.67 -4.70
CA ARG A 124 -4.41 6.33 -3.73
C ARG A 124 -4.04 5.10 -2.91
N PHE A 125 -3.44 4.10 -3.55
CA PHE A 125 -2.97 2.88 -2.88
C PHE A 125 -1.92 3.20 -1.82
N VAL A 126 -0.92 4.00 -2.19
CA VAL A 126 0.16 4.43 -1.29
C VAL A 126 -0.39 5.26 -0.11
N ARG A 127 -1.29 6.22 -0.38
CA ARG A 127 -1.94 6.99 0.68
C ARG A 127 -2.68 6.10 1.67
N ALA A 128 -3.48 5.17 1.17
CA ALA A 128 -4.22 4.25 2.02
C ALA A 128 -3.30 3.30 2.82
N ALA A 129 -2.14 2.93 2.26
CA ALA A 129 -1.13 2.14 2.98
C ALA A 129 -0.51 2.93 4.15
N LEU A 130 -0.22 4.23 3.95
CA LEU A 130 0.26 5.10 5.03
C LEU A 130 -0.77 5.21 6.17
N GLU A 131 -2.06 5.34 5.84
CA GLU A 131 -3.15 5.36 6.83
C GLU A 131 -3.29 4.03 7.57
N SER A 132 -3.11 2.91 6.87
CA SER A 132 -3.19 1.57 7.44
C SER A 132 -2.02 1.27 8.36
N VAL A 133 -0.78 1.47 7.90
CA VAL A 133 0.41 1.16 8.69
C VAL A 133 0.53 2.04 9.92
N ALA A 134 0.04 3.28 9.88
CA ALA A 134 0.01 4.19 11.03
C ALA A 134 -0.81 3.68 12.23
N ARG A 135 -1.65 2.65 12.03
CA ARG A 135 -2.39 1.98 13.11
C ARG A 135 -1.64 0.80 13.71
N LEU A 136 -0.63 0.28 13.00
CA LEU A 136 0.13 -0.92 13.39
C LEU A 136 1.42 -0.58 14.11
N VAL A 137 2.03 0.56 13.78
CA VAL A 137 3.34 0.96 14.32
C VAL A 137 3.25 1.25 15.81
N LYS A 138 4.29 0.85 16.53
CA LYS A 138 4.43 1.07 17.97
C LYS A 138 5.02 2.45 18.29
N LYS A 139 5.91 2.98 17.43
CA LYS A 139 6.57 4.28 17.61
C LYS A 139 5.62 5.42 17.26
N PRO A 140 5.18 6.27 18.23
CA PRO A 140 4.22 7.35 17.97
C PRO A 140 4.72 8.36 16.92
N ALA A 141 6.02 8.61 16.85
CA ALA A 141 6.61 9.50 15.86
C ALA A 141 6.44 8.99 14.43
N VAL A 142 6.63 7.67 14.22
CA VAL A 142 6.44 7.01 12.91
C VAL A 142 4.97 7.02 12.51
N ALA A 143 4.06 6.73 13.46
CA ALA A 143 2.62 6.81 13.25
C ALA A 143 2.17 8.23 12.86
N HIS A 144 2.67 9.25 13.55
CA HIS A 144 2.38 10.64 13.24
C HIS A 144 2.89 11.03 11.85
N ARG A 145 4.15 10.68 11.53
CA ARG A 145 4.76 10.95 10.22
C ARG A 145 3.95 10.32 9.09
N SER A 146 3.56 9.05 9.22
CA SER A 146 2.74 8.35 8.22
C SER A 146 1.39 9.03 7.99
N ARG A 147 0.68 9.43 9.07
CA ARG A 147 -0.58 10.18 8.96
C ARG A 147 -0.40 11.56 8.32
N SER A 148 0.66 12.27 8.67
CA SER A 148 0.99 13.60 8.10
C SER A 148 1.25 13.51 6.59
N LEU A 149 1.97 12.47 6.14
CA LEU A 149 2.21 12.23 4.72
C LEU A 149 0.93 11.87 3.97
N ALA A 150 0.07 11.03 4.53
CA ALA A 150 -1.23 10.72 3.96
C ALA A 150 -2.10 11.99 3.80
N ALA A 151 -2.13 12.84 4.83
CA ALA A 151 -2.81 14.14 4.77
C ALA A 151 -2.20 15.08 3.72
N SER A 152 -0.88 15.10 3.58
CA SER A 152 -0.18 15.86 2.55
C SER A 152 -0.51 15.37 1.13
N MET A 153 -0.62 14.07 0.92
CA MET A 153 -1.08 13.50 -0.35
C MET A 153 -2.53 13.90 -0.65
N TRP A 154 -3.40 13.83 0.36
CA TRP A 154 -4.79 14.27 0.24
C TRP A 154 -4.90 15.74 -0.15
N SER A 155 -4.21 16.63 0.54
CA SER A 155 -4.24 18.08 0.27
C SER A 155 -3.72 18.45 -1.12
N ARG A 156 -2.84 17.62 -1.69
CA ARG A 156 -2.34 17.75 -3.06
C ARG A 156 -3.30 17.20 -4.12
N GLY A 157 -4.42 16.58 -3.73
CA GLY A 157 -5.46 16.10 -4.63
C GLY A 157 -5.55 14.59 -4.80
N VAL A 158 -4.79 13.79 -4.04
CA VAL A 158 -4.95 12.32 -3.98
C VAL A 158 -6.12 11.99 -3.06
N ALA A 159 -7.35 12.30 -3.49
CA ALA A 159 -8.55 12.27 -2.65
C ALA A 159 -9.47 11.07 -2.90
N GLY A 160 -9.24 10.29 -3.96
CA GLY A 160 -10.07 9.15 -4.31
C GLY A 160 -10.03 8.01 -3.30
N GLN A 161 -11.02 7.13 -3.37
CA GLN A 161 -11.06 5.90 -2.58
C GLN A 161 -9.86 4.98 -2.89
N PRO A 162 -9.44 4.13 -1.94
CA PRO A 162 -8.43 3.11 -2.20
C PRO A 162 -8.80 2.29 -3.43
N PRO A 163 -7.84 1.97 -4.32
CA PRO A 163 -8.13 1.25 -5.53
C PRO A 163 -8.46 -0.21 -5.24
N THR A 164 -9.29 -0.80 -6.10
CA THR A 164 -9.53 -2.24 -6.09
C THR A 164 -8.31 -2.99 -6.62
N ARG A 165 -8.23 -4.30 -6.31
CA ARG A 165 -7.18 -5.17 -6.87
C ARG A 165 -7.16 -5.15 -8.41
N ALA A 166 -8.32 -5.11 -9.05
CA ALA A 166 -8.45 -5.02 -10.51
C ALA A 166 -7.85 -3.72 -11.05
N GLN A 167 -8.08 -2.58 -10.40
CA GLN A 167 -7.49 -1.30 -10.80
C GLN A 167 -5.97 -1.31 -10.65
N MET A 168 -5.43 -1.93 -9.60
CA MET A 168 -3.98 -2.06 -9.41
C MET A 168 -3.33 -3.04 -10.41
N SER A 169 -4.04 -4.08 -10.87
CA SER A 169 -3.49 -5.04 -11.83
C SER A 169 -3.32 -4.46 -13.24
N VAL A 170 -4.04 -3.39 -13.56
CA VAL A 170 -3.94 -2.67 -14.85
C VAL A 170 -2.82 -1.62 -14.80
N ASP A 171 -2.41 -1.19 -13.61
CA ASP A 171 -1.33 -0.22 -13.44
C ASP A 171 0.01 -0.84 -13.83
N ARG A 172 0.65 -0.28 -14.86
CA ARG A 172 1.93 -0.77 -15.37
C ARG A 172 3.03 0.26 -15.12
N PHE A 173 4.17 -0.23 -14.68
CA PHE A 173 5.35 0.59 -14.48
C PHE A 173 6.15 0.68 -15.77
N GLY A 174 6.55 1.90 -16.14
CA GLY A 174 7.50 2.17 -17.18
C GLY A 174 8.94 2.03 -16.70
N ARG A 175 9.89 2.18 -17.62
CA ARG A 175 11.35 2.11 -17.30
C ARG A 175 11.81 3.20 -16.32
N HIS A 176 11.10 4.31 -16.25
CA HIS A 176 11.43 5.47 -15.39
C HIS A 176 10.68 5.48 -14.05
N ASP A 177 9.89 4.45 -13.76
CA ASP A 177 9.04 4.37 -12.58
C ASP A 177 9.69 3.58 -11.44
N ALA A 178 11.02 3.43 -11.41
CA ALA A 178 11.71 2.64 -10.39
C ALA A 178 11.39 3.11 -8.96
N ASP A 179 11.36 4.43 -8.73
CA ASP A 179 11.00 5.01 -7.42
C ASP A 179 9.55 4.71 -7.06
N ASP A 180 8.63 4.73 -8.04
CA ASP A 180 7.24 4.38 -7.83
C ASP A 180 7.07 2.88 -7.57
N GLN A 181 7.83 2.02 -8.25
CA GLN A 181 7.82 0.58 -7.99
C GLN A 181 8.22 0.27 -6.57
N PHE A 182 9.29 0.90 -6.08
CA PHE A 182 9.76 0.75 -4.71
C PHE A 182 8.71 1.23 -3.70
N MET A 183 8.15 2.42 -3.91
CA MET A 183 7.11 3.01 -3.07
C MET A 183 5.85 2.11 -3.01
N VAL A 184 5.40 1.57 -4.15
CA VAL A 184 4.25 0.67 -4.22
C VAL A 184 4.56 -0.70 -3.60
N ALA A 185 5.78 -1.21 -3.74
CA ALA A 185 6.20 -2.45 -3.08
C ALA A 185 6.18 -2.31 -1.55
N ALA A 186 6.68 -1.18 -1.02
CA ALA A 186 6.60 -0.86 0.41
C ALA A 186 5.13 -0.72 0.88
N ALA A 187 4.29 -0.04 0.11
CA ALA A 187 2.86 0.11 0.39
C ALA A 187 2.13 -1.24 0.42
N LYS A 188 2.45 -2.14 -0.51
CA LYS A 188 1.89 -3.49 -0.56
C LYS A 188 2.25 -4.29 0.68
N LEU A 189 3.53 -4.26 1.09
CA LEU A 189 3.97 -4.93 2.31
C LEU A 189 3.28 -4.34 3.54
N ALA A 190 3.11 -3.01 3.62
CA ALA A 190 2.39 -2.36 4.70
C ALA A 190 0.94 -2.86 4.84
N PHE A 191 0.23 -3.08 3.73
CA PHE A 191 -1.10 -3.70 3.75
C PHE A 191 -1.06 -5.18 4.16
N ASP A 192 -0.09 -5.93 3.62
CA ASP A 192 0.05 -7.35 3.94
C ASP A 192 0.29 -7.55 5.46
N LEU A 193 1.08 -6.67 6.10
CA LEU A 193 1.31 -6.69 7.54
C LEU A 193 0.05 -6.36 8.38
N ALA A 194 -0.87 -5.57 7.82
CA ALA A 194 -2.12 -5.22 8.51
C ALA A 194 -3.12 -6.39 8.56
N LEU A 195 -3.13 -7.27 7.54
CA LEU A 195 -4.11 -8.34 7.41
C LEU A 195 -4.17 -9.30 8.63
N PRO A 196 -3.04 -9.81 9.18
CA PRO A 196 -3.10 -10.71 10.33
C PRO A 196 -3.59 -10.06 11.61
N THR A 197 -3.35 -8.75 11.78
CA THR A 197 -3.76 -8.01 12.97
C THR A 197 -5.25 -7.69 12.97
N GLU A 198 -5.81 -7.36 11.82
CA GLU A 198 -7.25 -7.14 11.66
C GLU A 198 -8.01 -8.45 11.87
N SER A 199 -7.45 -9.58 11.46
CA SER A 199 -8.03 -10.91 11.67
C SER A 199 -7.98 -11.36 13.14
N ALA A 200 -6.97 -10.97 13.90
CA ALA A 200 -6.81 -11.33 15.31
C ALA A 200 -7.76 -10.54 16.24
N GLY A 201 -8.28 -9.38 15.82
CA GLY A 201 -9.16 -8.50 16.60
C GLY A 201 -10.65 -8.59 16.26
N GLY A 202 -11.04 -9.21 15.18
CA GLY A 202 -12.42 -9.36 14.76
C GLY A 202 -12.85 -10.82 14.69
N ASN A 203 -14.12 -11.11 15.03
CA ASN A 203 -14.76 -12.41 14.84
C ASN A 203 -14.67 -12.83 13.37
N VAL A 204 -13.51 -13.35 12.96
CA VAL A 204 -13.35 -13.97 11.64
C VAL A 204 -14.10 -15.29 11.73
N LEU A 205 -15.16 -15.39 10.96
CA LEU A 205 -15.69 -16.68 10.54
C LEU A 205 -14.54 -17.43 9.85
N ALA A 206 -13.74 -18.10 10.66
CA ALA A 206 -12.64 -18.95 10.23
C ALA A 206 -13.25 -20.04 9.35
N MET A 207 -13.02 -19.94 8.04
CA MET A 207 -13.24 -21.09 7.16
C MET A 207 -12.05 -22.03 7.33
N PRO A 208 -12.22 -23.18 8.03
CA PRO A 208 -11.14 -24.15 8.18
C PRO A 208 -10.63 -24.58 6.80
N GLY A 209 -9.31 -24.52 6.60
CA GLY A 209 -8.65 -24.93 5.36
C GLY A 209 -8.23 -23.78 4.42
N ARG A 210 -8.80 -22.57 4.54
CA ARG A 210 -8.39 -21.43 3.72
C ARG A 210 -7.13 -20.75 4.25
N GLU A 211 -6.98 -20.75 5.58
CA GLU A 211 -5.80 -20.22 6.27
C GLU A 211 -4.57 -21.05 5.98
N ASP A 212 -4.67 -22.38 6.06
CA ASP A 212 -3.54 -23.29 5.79
C ASP A 212 -3.05 -23.17 4.33
N ALA A 213 -3.96 -23.10 3.38
CA ALA A 213 -3.60 -22.91 1.98
C ALA A 213 -2.95 -21.54 1.69
N TRP A 214 -3.39 -20.50 2.41
CA TRP A 214 -2.80 -19.16 2.30
C TRP A 214 -1.41 -19.13 2.93
N VAL A 215 -1.23 -19.67 4.14
CA VAL A 215 0.06 -19.77 4.83
C VAL A 215 1.05 -20.58 4.02
N ARG A 216 0.62 -21.70 3.45
CA ARG A 216 1.49 -22.54 2.58
C ARG A 216 2.00 -21.75 1.37
N ARG A 217 1.12 -21.06 0.65
CA ARG A 217 1.51 -20.21 -0.49
C ARG A 217 2.41 -19.05 -0.06
N LEU A 218 2.16 -18.46 1.11
CA LEU A 218 3.02 -17.42 1.66
C LEU A 218 4.43 -17.97 1.95
N PHE A 219 4.51 -19.15 2.57
CA PHE A 219 5.76 -19.83 2.86
C PHE A 219 6.56 -20.17 1.59
N GLU A 220 5.90 -20.74 0.58
CA GLU A 220 6.53 -21.04 -0.72
C GLU A 220 7.13 -19.79 -1.37
N ARG A 221 6.38 -18.68 -1.35
CA ARG A 221 6.86 -17.39 -1.87
C ARG A 221 8.00 -16.81 -1.04
N ALA A 222 7.94 -16.95 0.29
CA ALA A 222 8.99 -16.46 1.18
C ALA A 222 10.30 -17.21 0.96
N VAL A 223 10.25 -18.54 0.86
CA VAL A 223 11.40 -19.39 0.56
C VAL A 223 11.99 -19.04 -0.81
N GLY A 224 11.13 -18.88 -1.83
CA GLY A 224 11.57 -18.44 -3.15
C GLY A 224 12.23 -17.05 -3.15
N GLY A 225 11.69 -16.10 -2.38
CA GLY A 225 12.26 -14.76 -2.20
C GLY A 225 13.61 -14.79 -1.49
N LEU A 226 13.72 -15.57 -0.41
CA LEU A 226 14.96 -15.74 0.34
C LEU A 226 16.08 -16.32 -0.55
N TYR A 227 15.78 -17.40 -1.28
CA TYR A 227 16.75 -18.00 -2.20
C TYR A 227 17.10 -17.06 -3.36
N ALA A 228 16.14 -16.28 -3.89
CA ALA A 228 16.43 -15.31 -4.94
C ALA A 228 17.45 -14.26 -4.48
N VAL A 229 17.34 -13.76 -3.25
CA VAL A 229 18.29 -12.80 -2.70
C VAL A 229 19.62 -13.45 -2.36
N ALA A 230 19.61 -14.62 -1.72
CA ALA A 230 20.83 -15.29 -1.28
C ALA A 230 21.70 -15.83 -2.44
N LEU A 231 21.06 -16.31 -3.51
CA LEU A 231 21.75 -16.96 -4.63
C LEU A 231 22.03 -16.03 -5.82
N SER A 232 21.33 -14.89 -5.91
CA SER A 232 21.56 -13.92 -6.99
C SER A 232 23.01 -13.41 -7.07
N PRO A 233 23.70 -13.07 -5.95
CA PRO A 233 25.11 -12.70 -5.97
C PRO A 233 26.05 -13.80 -6.47
N LEU A 234 25.60 -15.06 -6.41
CA LEU A 234 26.34 -16.23 -6.88
C LEU A 234 26.03 -16.56 -8.37
N GLY A 235 25.26 -15.72 -9.05
CA GLY A 235 24.88 -15.89 -10.46
C GLY A 235 23.74 -16.88 -10.70
N TRP A 236 23.01 -17.31 -9.65
CA TRP A 236 21.87 -18.21 -9.77
C TRP A 236 20.57 -17.43 -9.98
N HIS A 237 19.69 -17.95 -10.81
CA HIS A 237 18.35 -17.42 -11.01
C HIS A 237 17.31 -18.37 -10.43
N VAL A 238 16.64 -17.94 -9.37
CA VAL A 238 15.56 -18.70 -8.72
C VAL A 238 14.24 -18.41 -9.45
N ARG A 239 13.56 -19.44 -9.92
CA ARG A 239 12.19 -19.36 -10.46
C ARG A 239 11.26 -20.01 -9.44
N CYS A 240 10.32 -19.23 -8.90
CA CYS A 240 9.20 -19.78 -8.15
C CYS A 240 8.23 -20.43 -9.15
N GLY A 241 7.81 -21.68 -8.90
CA GLY A 241 6.76 -22.33 -9.68
C GLY A 241 5.47 -21.52 -9.64
N ALA A 242 4.70 -21.58 -10.71
CA ALA A 242 3.39 -20.90 -10.83
C ALA A 242 2.32 -21.66 -10.04
#